data_199ffd6c07b25991745da99f9bca79d9
#
_entry.id   199ffd6c07b25991745da99f9bca79d9
#
_cell.length_a   1.000
_cell.length_b   1.000
_cell.length_c   1.000
_cell.angle_alpha   90.00
_cell.angle_beta   90.00
_cell.angle_gamma   90.00
#
_symmetry.space_group_name_H-M   'P 1'
#
loop_
_entity.id
_entity.type
_entity.pdbx_description
1 polymer ?
#
loop_
_entity_poly.entity_id
_entity_poly.type
_entity_poly.pdbx_seq_one_letter_code
_entity_poly.pdbx_strand_id
1 'polypeptide(L)'
;MNLLRLFRHTFFSSGAACKRTLARNTRRLLPLAAALLFAATAQAQERRTTHENDFRARFSFALTKQLGQRHSITLDEELRLKDNWSQLDRIYTTLSYAYDVRPWFKAAAFYALIANDRGAGRSMEMRHRFYLELTASYKTGAWSFSLRERPQATLHTAHVDPAVAAETAWVLRHRLMAEYAVAGTGLKPYAFVELTQTLNAPETVGNYLEKVRSSLGAKYALTKRSSLEFYYRFDYKISDEPVFDDFHSVDYISSERGSHHIIGLEYGYKF
;
A
#
# COMPACT_ATOMS: atom_id res chain seq x y z
N MET A 1 -32.14 -58.63 -7.37
CA MET A 1 -32.34 -58.81 -5.91
C MET A 1 -31.20 -58.11 -5.19
N ASN A 2 -31.52 -56.94 -4.62
CA ASN A 2 -30.83 -56.19 -3.58
C ASN A 2 -29.37 -55.75 -3.71
N LEU A 3 -29.17 -54.63 -4.38
CA LEU A 3 -27.96 -53.79 -4.29
C LEU A 3 -28.28 -52.36 -3.76
N LEU A 4 -29.45 -52.15 -3.18
CA LEU A 4 -29.99 -50.84 -2.78
C LEU A 4 -30.09 -50.60 -1.26
N ARG A 5 -29.48 -51.49 -0.45
CA ARG A 5 -29.53 -51.38 1.03
C ARG A 5 -28.21 -51.02 1.73
N LEU A 6 -27.12 -50.83 1.01
CA LEU A 6 -25.79 -50.55 1.61
C LEU A 6 -25.38 -49.05 1.62
N PHE A 7 -26.21 -48.16 1.03
CA PHE A 7 -25.86 -46.72 0.92
C PHE A 7 -26.58 -45.80 1.88
N ARG A 8 -27.29 -46.33 2.90
CA ARG A 8 -28.10 -45.49 3.80
C ARG A 8 -27.57 -45.27 5.21
N HIS A 9 -26.41 -45.79 5.59
CA HIS A 9 -25.92 -45.69 6.97
C HIS A 9 -24.63 -44.92 7.18
N THR A 10 -23.97 -44.37 6.17
CA THR A 10 -22.67 -43.69 6.34
C THR A 10 -22.69 -42.18 6.19
N PHE A 11 -23.84 -41.52 5.93
CA PHE A 11 -23.88 -40.07 5.67
C PHE A 11 -24.45 -39.20 6.78
N PHE A 12 -24.82 -39.74 7.95
CA PHE A 12 -25.47 -38.95 9.01
C PHE A 12 -24.68 -38.79 10.32
N SER A 13 -23.43 -39.26 10.43
CA SER A 13 -22.66 -39.13 11.69
C SER A 13 -21.55 -38.08 11.67
N SER A 14 -21.23 -37.44 10.52
CA SER A 14 -20.10 -36.47 10.47
C SER A 14 -20.48 -35.01 10.73
N GLY A 15 -21.76 -34.67 10.65
CA GLY A 15 -22.23 -33.27 10.79
C GLY A 15 -22.20 -32.72 12.23
N ALA A 16 -22.34 -33.57 13.23
CA ALA A 16 -22.39 -33.13 14.63
C ALA A 16 -20.99 -32.91 15.24
N ALA A 17 -19.99 -33.68 14.81
CA ALA A 17 -18.60 -33.53 15.28
C ALA A 17 -17.95 -32.26 14.72
N CYS A 18 -18.18 -31.94 13.45
CA CYS A 18 -17.63 -30.73 12.81
C CYS A 18 -18.19 -29.45 13.43
N LYS A 19 -19.50 -29.38 13.75
CA LYS A 19 -20.11 -28.21 14.41
C LYS A 19 -19.61 -28.01 15.83
N ARG A 20 -19.30 -29.07 16.57
CA ARG A 20 -18.74 -28.95 17.94
C ARG A 20 -17.28 -28.50 17.95
N THR A 21 -16.50 -28.86 16.98
CA THR A 21 -15.08 -28.45 16.86
C THR A 21 -14.95 -26.97 16.45
N LEU A 22 -15.80 -26.49 15.52
CA LEU A 22 -15.85 -25.06 15.15
C LEU A 22 -16.31 -24.18 16.34
N ALA A 23 -17.36 -24.57 17.05
CA ALA A 23 -17.88 -23.82 18.20
C ALA A 23 -16.89 -23.81 19.39
N ARG A 24 -16.04 -24.82 19.51
CA ARG A 24 -15.03 -24.91 20.57
C ARG A 24 -13.79 -24.04 20.26
N ASN A 25 -13.42 -23.88 18.99
CA ASN A 25 -12.31 -23.02 18.57
C ASN A 25 -12.70 -21.53 18.56
N THR A 26 -13.93 -21.17 18.18
CA THR A 26 -14.41 -19.79 18.25
C THR A 26 -14.50 -19.27 19.68
N ARG A 27 -14.85 -20.12 20.68
CA ARG A 27 -14.85 -19.71 22.11
C ARG A 27 -13.44 -19.44 22.66
N ARG A 28 -12.38 -20.01 22.06
CA ARG A 28 -10.98 -19.76 22.47
C ARG A 28 -10.37 -18.54 21.76
N LEU A 29 -10.90 -18.14 20.61
CA LEU A 29 -10.43 -16.97 19.84
C LEU A 29 -11.05 -15.66 20.34
N LEU A 30 -12.24 -15.69 20.95
CA LEU A 30 -12.89 -14.50 21.51
C LEU A 30 -12.05 -13.79 22.61
N PRO A 31 -11.48 -14.51 23.61
CA PRO A 31 -10.66 -13.84 24.62
C PRO A 31 -9.32 -13.32 24.07
N LEU A 32 -8.78 -13.94 23.02
CA LEU A 32 -7.56 -13.46 22.36
C LEU A 32 -7.83 -12.17 21.57
N ALA A 33 -8.96 -12.10 20.86
CA ALA A 33 -9.41 -10.89 20.15
C ALA A 33 -9.77 -9.75 21.12
N ALA A 34 -10.38 -10.07 22.26
CA ALA A 34 -10.66 -9.10 23.32
C ALA A 34 -9.37 -8.62 23.99
N ALA A 35 -8.39 -9.48 24.25
CA ALA A 35 -7.10 -9.11 24.82
C ALA A 35 -6.28 -8.21 23.89
N LEU A 36 -6.35 -8.43 22.56
CA LEU A 36 -5.71 -7.58 21.57
C LEU A 36 -6.40 -6.19 21.45
N LEU A 37 -7.72 -6.10 21.70
CA LEU A 37 -8.46 -4.84 21.75
C LEU A 37 -8.16 -4.06 23.05
N PHE A 38 -7.95 -4.74 24.19
CA PHE A 38 -7.62 -4.08 25.47
C PHE A 38 -6.16 -3.65 25.57
N ALA A 39 -5.22 -4.28 24.85
CA ALA A 39 -3.81 -3.84 24.82
C ALA A 39 -3.60 -2.49 24.11
N ALA A 40 -4.61 -1.98 23.39
CA ALA A 40 -4.54 -0.69 22.70
C ALA A 40 -4.94 0.53 23.57
N THR A 41 -5.28 0.34 24.86
CA THR A 41 -5.80 1.41 25.73
C THR A 41 -4.82 1.95 26.77
N ALA A 42 -3.55 1.59 26.70
CA ALA A 42 -2.57 2.06 27.68
C ALA A 42 -1.71 3.19 27.09
N GLN A 43 -2.12 4.36 27.28
CA GLN A 43 -1.51 5.69 27.49
C GLN A 43 -2.36 6.75 26.80
N ALA A 44 -3.23 7.39 27.58
CA ALA A 44 -4.00 8.56 27.15
C ALA A 44 -3.11 9.82 27.21
N GLN A 45 -2.09 9.89 26.32
CA GLN A 45 -1.39 11.14 26.08
C GLN A 45 -2.31 12.05 25.29
N GLU A 46 -2.35 13.35 25.65
CA GLU A 46 -3.16 14.34 24.94
C GLU A 46 -2.83 14.30 23.45
N ARG A 47 -3.86 14.18 22.60
CA ARG A 47 -3.73 14.24 21.14
C ARG A 47 -4.47 15.46 20.61
N ARG A 48 -3.75 16.32 19.91
CA ARG A 48 -4.32 17.45 19.17
C ARG A 48 -4.44 17.08 17.70
N THR A 49 -5.67 16.97 17.21
CA THR A 49 -5.93 16.48 15.85
C THR A 49 -6.27 17.65 14.93
N THR A 50 -5.56 17.73 13.80
CA THR A 50 -5.86 18.62 12.68
C THR A 50 -6.32 17.81 11.47
N HIS A 51 -7.15 18.40 10.61
CA HIS A 51 -7.66 17.77 9.41
C HIS A 51 -7.26 18.57 8.18
N GLU A 52 -6.70 17.87 7.18
CA GLU A 52 -6.38 18.41 5.87
C GLU A 52 -7.20 17.67 4.80
N ASN A 53 -7.81 18.43 3.88
CA ASN A 53 -8.44 17.88 2.68
C ASN A 53 -7.75 18.49 1.46
N ASP A 54 -7.34 17.65 0.51
CA ASP A 54 -6.63 18.13 -0.66
C ASP A 54 -7.00 17.31 -1.91
N PHE A 55 -7.12 18.00 -3.03
CA PHE A 55 -7.31 17.39 -4.34
C PHE A 55 -6.01 17.47 -5.13
N ARG A 56 -5.44 16.31 -5.48
CA ARG A 56 -4.10 16.14 -6.02
C ARG A 56 -4.12 15.54 -7.42
N ALA A 57 -3.07 15.81 -8.20
CA ALA A 57 -2.86 15.15 -9.48
C ALA A 57 -1.52 14.42 -9.53
N ARG A 58 -1.46 13.36 -10.36
CA ARG A 58 -0.25 12.63 -10.66
C ARG A 58 -0.15 12.31 -12.14
N PHE A 59 1.03 12.53 -12.69
CA PHE A 59 1.34 12.21 -14.08
C PHE A 59 2.61 11.36 -14.08
N SER A 60 2.54 10.18 -14.69
CA SER A 60 3.68 9.26 -14.76
C SER A 60 3.99 8.87 -16.20
N PHE A 61 5.28 8.65 -16.44
CA PHE A 61 5.81 8.11 -17.68
C PHE A 61 6.78 6.97 -17.39
N ALA A 62 6.44 5.76 -17.81
CA ALA A 62 7.22 4.56 -17.54
C ALA A 62 7.82 3.97 -18.82
N LEU A 63 9.14 3.78 -18.82
CA LEU A 63 9.89 3.09 -19.88
C LEU A 63 10.34 1.72 -19.37
N THR A 64 9.84 0.65 -19.97
CA THR A 64 10.18 -0.72 -19.59
C THR A 64 10.95 -1.43 -20.69
N LYS A 65 12.15 -1.93 -20.35
CA LYS A 65 12.92 -2.85 -21.18
C LYS A 65 12.80 -4.28 -20.67
N GLN A 66 12.35 -5.16 -21.56
CA GLN A 66 12.33 -6.58 -21.26
C GLN A 66 13.72 -7.19 -21.47
N LEU A 67 14.27 -7.86 -20.47
CA LEU A 67 15.55 -8.57 -20.52
C LEU A 67 15.31 -10.07 -20.53
N GLY A 68 14.83 -10.58 -21.69
CA GLY A 68 14.42 -11.98 -21.83
C GLY A 68 13.00 -12.23 -21.32
N GLN A 69 12.67 -13.49 -20.96
CA GLN A 69 11.30 -13.89 -20.66
C GLN A 69 10.82 -13.52 -19.25
N ARG A 70 11.73 -13.36 -18.30
CA ARG A 70 11.40 -13.24 -16.87
C ARG A 70 11.91 -11.98 -16.20
N HIS A 71 12.75 -11.21 -16.87
CA HIS A 71 13.43 -10.06 -16.30
C HIS A 71 13.01 -8.78 -17.00
N SER A 72 12.80 -7.71 -16.26
CA SER A 72 12.57 -6.39 -16.83
C SER A 72 13.20 -5.29 -15.97
N ILE A 73 13.63 -4.22 -16.63
CA ILE A 73 14.05 -2.97 -16.01
C ILE A 73 13.05 -1.90 -16.41
N THR A 74 12.64 -1.07 -15.46
CA THR A 74 11.75 0.07 -15.72
C THR A 74 12.35 1.34 -15.13
N LEU A 75 12.38 2.39 -15.94
CA LEU A 75 12.55 3.78 -15.49
C LEU A 75 11.19 4.44 -15.50
N ASP A 76 10.81 5.04 -14.38
CA ASP A 76 9.53 5.74 -14.21
C ASP A 76 9.77 7.14 -13.65
N GLU A 77 9.15 8.14 -14.29
CA GLU A 77 9.11 9.52 -13.86
C GLU A 77 7.68 9.88 -13.45
N GLU A 78 7.51 10.32 -12.19
CA GLU A 78 6.20 10.74 -11.70
C GLU A 78 6.24 12.16 -11.15
N LEU A 79 5.40 13.03 -11.72
CA LEU A 79 5.11 14.38 -11.23
C LEU A 79 3.87 14.36 -10.34
N ARG A 80 3.95 14.98 -9.17
CA ARG A 80 2.83 15.13 -8.23
C ARG A 80 2.53 16.58 -7.95
N LEU A 81 1.25 16.91 -8.03
CA LEU A 81 0.71 18.21 -7.68
C LEU A 81 -0.16 18.11 -6.43
N LYS A 82 -0.14 19.14 -5.59
CA LYS A 82 -0.94 19.32 -4.38
C LYS A 82 -1.71 20.63 -4.42
N ASP A 83 -2.42 20.95 -3.34
CA ASP A 83 -3.17 22.20 -3.15
C ASP A 83 -4.09 22.48 -4.33
N ASN A 84 -5.01 21.54 -4.63
CA ASN A 84 -5.93 21.61 -5.77
C ASN A 84 -5.21 21.81 -7.11
N TRP A 85 -4.07 21.11 -7.31
CA TRP A 85 -3.19 21.12 -8.49
C TRP A 85 -2.39 22.42 -8.70
N SER A 86 -2.47 23.36 -7.77
CA SER A 86 -1.83 24.67 -7.92
C SER A 86 -0.33 24.67 -7.61
N GLN A 87 0.15 23.67 -6.86
CA GLN A 87 1.53 23.59 -6.41
C GLN A 87 2.18 22.25 -6.74
N LEU A 88 3.48 22.30 -7.03
CA LEU A 88 4.29 21.09 -7.11
C LEU A 88 4.39 20.46 -5.70
N ASP A 89 4.10 19.17 -5.57
CA ASP A 89 4.38 18.42 -4.35
C ASP A 89 5.78 17.81 -4.43
N ARG A 90 6.01 16.99 -5.45
CA ARG A 90 7.30 16.30 -5.63
C ARG A 90 7.44 15.64 -7.00
N ILE A 91 8.69 15.34 -7.35
CA ILE A 91 9.05 14.56 -8.54
C ILE A 91 9.71 13.27 -8.08
N TYR A 92 9.35 12.16 -8.72
CA TYR A 92 9.98 10.86 -8.51
C TYR A 92 10.68 10.41 -9.77
N THR A 93 11.96 10.05 -9.65
CA THR A 93 12.70 9.26 -10.63
C THR A 93 12.91 7.88 -10.04
N THR A 94 12.26 6.86 -10.59
CA THR A 94 12.29 5.51 -10.05
C THR A 94 12.91 4.54 -11.04
N LEU A 95 13.97 3.84 -10.63
CA LEU A 95 14.55 2.71 -11.33
C LEU A 95 14.11 1.43 -10.64
N SER A 96 13.66 0.44 -11.43
CA SER A 96 13.27 -0.85 -10.90
C SER A 96 13.81 -2.01 -11.73
N TYR A 97 14.04 -3.13 -11.04
CA TYR A 97 14.33 -4.41 -11.64
C TYR A 97 13.31 -5.42 -11.15
N ALA A 98 12.67 -6.13 -12.06
CA ALA A 98 11.66 -7.11 -11.75
C ALA A 98 12.00 -8.50 -12.31
N TYR A 99 11.68 -9.53 -11.53
CA TYR A 99 11.87 -10.93 -11.85
C TYR A 99 10.59 -11.73 -11.64
N ASP A 100 10.09 -12.35 -12.70
CA ASP A 100 8.96 -13.28 -12.66
C ASP A 100 9.44 -14.66 -12.19
N VAL A 101 9.45 -14.86 -10.86
CA VAL A 101 9.94 -16.10 -10.20
C VAL A 101 9.11 -17.30 -10.61
N ARG A 102 7.78 -17.11 -10.67
CA ARG A 102 6.77 -18.10 -11.09
C ARG A 102 5.64 -17.37 -11.83
N PRO A 103 4.80 -18.04 -12.61
CA PRO A 103 3.66 -17.41 -13.28
C PRO A 103 2.68 -16.71 -12.32
N TRP A 104 2.69 -17.10 -11.05
CA TRP A 104 1.85 -16.55 -10.00
C TRP A 104 2.61 -15.69 -8.98
N PHE A 105 3.96 -15.61 -9.06
CA PHE A 105 4.79 -14.91 -8.09
C PHE A 105 5.88 -14.07 -8.75
N LYS A 106 5.90 -12.76 -8.45
CA LYS A 106 6.86 -11.78 -8.95
C LYS A 106 7.58 -11.12 -7.77
N ALA A 107 8.88 -10.93 -7.91
CA ALA A 107 9.70 -10.12 -7.02
C ALA A 107 10.29 -8.94 -7.80
N ALA A 108 10.37 -7.77 -7.17
CA ALA A 108 11.00 -6.61 -7.78
C ALA A 108 11.71 -5.75 -6.73
N ALA A 109 12.84 -5.14 -7.12
CA ALA A 109 13.60 -4.19 -6.33
C ALA A 109 13.51 -2.81 -6.98
N PHE A 110 13.43 -1.76 -6.15
CA PHE A 110 13.24 -0.39 -6.58
C PHE A 110 14.17 0.55 -5.84
N TYR A 111 14.66 1.52 -6.58
CA TYR A 111 15.26 2.73 -6.04
C TYR A 111 14.53 3.94 -6.59
N ALA A 112 14.12 4.87 -5.72
CA ALA A 112 13.50 6.10 -6.12
C ALA A 112 14.25 7.29 -5.51
N LEU A 113 14.64 8.22 -6.38
CA LEU A 113 15.06 9.56 -6.01
C LEU A 113 13.83 10.45 -5.98
N ILE A 114 13.62 11.16 -4.88
CA ILE A 114 12.45 12.00 -4.66
C ILE A 114 12.92 13.44 -4.44
N ALA A 115 12.57 14.32 -5.35
CA ALA A 115 12.74 15.76 -5.19
C ALA A 115 11.44 16.33 -4.60
N ASN A 116 11.47 16.69 -3.33
CA ASN A 116 10.32 17.16 -2.55
C ASN A 116 10.32 18.69 -2.51
N ASP A 117 9.23 19.32 -3.00
CA ASP A 117 9.11 20.77 -2.95
C ASP A 117 8.80 21.24 -1.52
N ARG A 118 9.63 22.15 -1.00
CA ARG A 118 9.52 22.71 0.35
C ARG A 118 8.77 24.04 0.37
N GLY A 119 8.22 24.48 -0.78
CA GLY A 119 7.50 25.74 -0.92
C GLY A 119 8.39 26.94 -1.27
N ALA A 120 7.76 28.08 -1.46
CA ALA A 120 8.38 29.29 -2.01
C ALA A 120 9.69 29.70 -1.29
N GLY A 121 10.74 29.91 -2.08
CA GLY A 121 12.05 30.38 -1.61
C GLY A 121 12.94 29.35 -0.94
N ARG A 122 12.55 28.06 -0.90
CA ARG A 122 13.36 26.96 -0.35
C ARG A 122 13.83 26.02 -1.45
N SER A 123 15.06 25.48 -1.29
CA SER A 123 15.56 24.44 -2.18
C SER A 123 14.76 23.16 -2.03
N MET A 124 14.64 22.37 -3.11
CA MET A 124 14.05 21.04 -3.05
C MET A 124 14.82 20.15 -2.08
N GLU A 125 14.09 19.38 -1.27
CA GLU A 125 14.66 18.36 -0.42
C GLU A 125 14.75 17.04 -1.21
N MET A 126 15.95 16.50 -1.30
CA MET A 126 16.16 15.21 -1.93
C MET A 126 15.97 14.11 -0.90
N ARG A 127 15.29 13.01 -1.28
CA ARG A 127 15.14 11.81 -0.46
C ARG A 127 15.46 10.59 -1.29
N HIS A 128 16.07 9.60 -0.66
CA HIS A 128 16.36 8.32 -1.28
C HIS A 128 15.41 7.27 -0.72
N ARG A 129 14.78 6.49 -1.62
CA ARG A 129 13.86 5.44 -1.21
C ARG A 129 14.23 4.13 -1.85
N PHE A 130 14.34 3.11 -1.03
CA PHE A 130 14.57 1.73 -1.45
C PHE A 130 13.35 0.88 -1.04
N TYR A 131 12.91 -0.01 -1.89
CA TYR A 131 11.87 -0.96 -1.53
C TYR A 131 11.93 -2.22 -2.37
N LEU A 132 11.40 -3.29 -1.79
CA LEU A 132 11.14 -4.55 -2.46
C LEU A 132 9.64 -4.72 -2.66
N GLU A 133 9.24 -5.38 -3.74
CA GLU A 133 7.86 -5.81 -3.94
C GLU A 133 7.82 -7.31 -4.15
N LEU A 134 7.01 -7.95 -3.36
CA LEU A 134 6.66 -9.36 -3.51
C LEU A 134 5.18 -9.43 -3.86
N THR A 135 4.85 -9.92 -5.05
CA THR A 135 3.48 -9.97 -5.55
C THR A 135 3.09 -11.39 -5.86
N ALA A 136 2.08 -11.89 -5.17
CA ALA A 136 1.40 -13.15 -5.49
C ALA A 136 0.11 -12.82 -6.25
N SER A 137 -0.17 -13.59 -7.34
CA SER A 137 -1.34 -13.36 -8.19
C SER A 137 -2.08 -14.66 -8.45
N TYR A 138 -3.40 -14.58 -8.45
CA TYR A 138 -4.30 -15.67 -8.79
C TYR A 138 -5.26 -15.25 -9.90
N LYS A 139 -5.35 -16.03 -10.97
CA LYS A 139 -6.22 -15.76 -12.12
C LYS A 139 -7.33 -16.80 -12.22
N THR A 140 -8.54 -16.32 -12.46
CA THR A 140 -9.72 -17.15 -12.69
C THR A 140 -10.62 -16.51 -13.74
N GLY A 141 -10.77 -17.12 -14.90
CA GLY A 141 -11.46 -16.52 -16.05
C GLY A 141 -10.84 -15.18 -16.44
N ALA A 142 -11.66 -14.13 -16.50
CA ALA A 142 -11.24 -12.76 -16.80
C ALA A 142 -10.71 -11.99 -15.57
N TRP A 143 -10.83 -12.54 -14.37
CA TRP A 143 -10.38 -11.90 -13.13
C TRP A 143 -8.94 -12.26 -12.78
N SER A 144 -8.22 -11.27 -12.26
CA SER A 144 -6.91 -11.41 -11.64
C SER A 144 -6.92 -10.76 -10.26
N PHE A 145 -6.61 -11.53 -9.23
CA PHE A 145 -6.45 -11.06 -7.87
C PHE A 145 -4.97 -11.06 -7.51
N SER A 146 -4.51 -10.05 -6.79
CA SER A 146 -3.12 -10.01 -6.33
C SER A 146 -2.99 -9.48 -4.91
N LEU A 147 -2.05 -10.07 -4.17
CA LEU A 147 -1.53 -9.60 -2.90
C LEU A 147 -0.11 -9.12 -3.12
N ARG A 148 0.20 -7.90 -2.69
CA ARG A 148 1.53 -7.31 -2.77
C ARG A 148 2.00 -6.86 -1.40
N GLU A 149 3.19 -7.30 -1.03
CA GLU A 149 3.93 -6.86 0.14
C GLU A 149 5.08 -5.96 -0.30
N ARG A 150 5.26 -4.81 0.41
CA ARG A 150 6.30 -3.84 0.09
C ARG A 150 6.94 -3.31 1.37
N PRO A 151 8.02 -3.93 1.89
CA PRO A 151 8.93 -3.27 2.83
C PRO A 151 9.65 -2.13 2.12
N GLN A 152 9.70 -0.96 2.76
CA GLN A 152 10.22 0.28 2.19
C GLN A 152 11.02 1.06 3.21
N ALA A 153 12.19 1.54 2.81
CA ALA A 153 13.03 2.48 3.56
C ALA A 153 13.10 3.82 2.82
N THR A 154 12.90 4.92 3.53
CA THR A 154 13.07 6.28 2.99
C THR A 154 14.09 7.02 3.83
N LEU A 155 15.21 7.40 3.20
CA LEU A 155 16.29 8.17 3.82
C LEU A 155 16.03 9.65 3.54
N HIS A 156 16.02 10.46 4.60
CA HIS A 156 15.98 11.90 4.52
C HIS A 156 17.41 12.44 4.37
N THR A 157 17.64 13.39 3.47
CA THR A 157 18.95 14.07 3.35
C THR A 157 19.05 15.32 4.22
N ALA A 158 17.88 15.89 4.61
CA ALA A 158 17.82 16.96 5.60
C ALA A 158 17.98 16.36 6.99
N HIS A 159 18.58 17.15 7.91
CA HIS A 159 18.65 16.77 9.31
C HIS A 159 17.23 16.57 9.87
N VAL A 160 17.04 15.45 10.53
CA VAL A 160 15.80 15.07 11.21
C VAL A 160 16.15 14.90 12.68
N ASP A 161 15.36 15.52 13.57
CA ASP A 161 15.50 15.28 15.00
C ASP A 161 15.05 13.83 15.30
N PRO A 162 15.94 12.95 15.82
CA PRO A 162 15.59 11.56 16.10
C PRO A 162 14.45 11.40 17.11
N ALA A 163 14.23 12.40 17.98
CA ALA A 163 13.13 12.39 18.93
C ALA A 163 11.77 12.59 18.26
N VAL A 164 11.73 13.27 17.10
CA VAL A 164 10.52 13.58 16.34
C VAL A 164 10.26 12.54 15.24
N ALA A 165 11.30 12.17 14.49
CA ALA A 165 11.18 11.21 13.40
C ALA A 165 12.50 10.46 13.15
N ALA A 166 12.43 9.29 12.53
CA ALA A 166 13.60 8.53 12.17
C ALA A 166 14.30 9.11 10.92
N GLU A 167 15.63 9.21 10.91
CA GLU A 167 16.43 9.58 9.71
C GLU A 167 16.11 8.67 8.51
N THR A 168 15.92 7.38 8.79
CA THR A 168 15.46 6.39 7.82
C THR A 168 14.10 5.88 8.25
N ALA A 169 13.04 6.33 7.59
CA ALA A 169 11.69 5.86 7.87
C ALA A 169 11.43 4.51 7.20
N TRP A 170 11.11 3.51 8.02
CA TRP A 170 10.72 2.17 7.56
C TRP A 170 9.22 1.99 7.63
N VAL A 171 8.63 1.50 6.54
CA VAL A 171 7.21 1.17 6.47
C VAL A 171 7.00 -0.15 5.76
N LEU A 172 5.89 -0.83 6.11
CA LEU A 172 5.41 -2.01 5.41
C LEU A 172 4.07 -1.68 4.75
N ARG A 173 3.93 -2.04 3.47
CA ARG A 173 2.70 -1.77 2.69
C ARG A 173 2.12 -3.07 2.17
N HIS A 174 0.84 -3.26 2.44
CA HIS A 174 0.04 -4.43 2.05
C HIS A 174 -1.01 -3.98 1.04
N ARG A 175 -1.05 -4.57 -0.15
CA ARG A 175 -2.07 -4.24 -1.16
C ARG A 175 -2.81 -5.48 -1.61
N LEU A 176 -4.13 -5.39 -1.58
CA LEU A 176 -5.04 -6.31 -2.25
C LEU A 176 -5.62 -5.63 -3.49
N MET A 177 -5.54 -6.27 -4.65
CA MET A 177 -6.05 -5.74 -5.91
C MET A 177 -6.86 -6.79 -6.66
N ALA A 178 -7.96 -6.36 -7.27
CA ALA A 178 -8.73 -7.11 -8.25
C ALA A 178 -8.70 -6.36 -9.59
N GLU A 179 -8.41 -7.06 -10.67
CA GLU A 179 -8.40 -6.57 -12.06
C GLU A 179 -9.28 -7.46 -12.92
N TYR A 180 -10.04 -6.88 -13.84
CA TYR A 180 -10.89 -7.60 -14.78
C TYR A 180 -10.45 -7.32 -16.22
N ALA A 181 -10.15 -8.37 -17.01
CA ALA A 181 -9.81 -8.23 -18.41
C ALA A 181 -11.08 -8.23 -19.26
N VAL A 182 -11.43 -7.08 -19.85
CA VAL A 182 -12.61 -6.96 -20.70
C VAL A 182 -12.36 -7.66 -22.03
N ALA A 183 -13.14 -8.71 -22.32
CA ALA A 183 -12.96 -9.53 -23.52
C ALA A 183 -13.04 -8.72 -24.83
N GLY A 184 -12.17 -9.00 -25.76
CA GLY A 184 -12.13 -8.34 -27.08
C GLY A 184 -11.60 -6.90 -27.05
N THR A 185 -11.14 -6.40 -25.89
CA THR A 185 -10.60 -5.04 -25.76
C THR A 185 -9.24 -5.08 -25.06
N GLY A 186 -8.49 -3.96 -25.13
CA GLY A 186 -7.27 -3.78 -24.32
C GLY A 186 -7.55 -3.22 -22.91
N LEU A 187 -8.83 -3.13 -22.49
CA LEU A 187 -9.25 -2.48 -21.27
C LEU A 187 -9.20 -3.44 -20.07
N LYS A 188 -8.62 -2.98 -18.97
CA LYS A 188 -8.52 -3.71 -17.71
C LYS A 188 -8.87 -2.79 -16.54
N PRO A 189 -10.15 -2.63 -16.18
CA PRO A 189 -10.54 -1.96 -14.95
C PRO A 189 -10.01 -2.73 -13.73
N TYR A 190 -9.70 -1.99 -12.67
CA TYR A 190 -9.23 -2.55 -11.42
C TYR A 190 -9.69 -1.73 -10.22
N ALA A 191 -9.66 -2.39 -9.06
CA ALA A 191 -9.79 -1.77 -7.76
C ALA A 191 -8.73 -2.32 -6.81
N PHE A 192 -8.23 -1.49 -5.89
CA PHE A 192 -7.37 -1.98 -4.81
C PHE A 192 -7.57 -1.23 -3.49
N VAL A 193 -7.20 -1.90 -2.41
CA VAL A 193 -6.98 -1.31 -1.09
C VAL A 193 -5.54 -1.58 -0.67
N GLU A 194 -4.89 -0.58 -0.10
CA GLU A 194 -3.51 -0.68 0.40
C GLU A 194 -3.42 -0.06 1.80
N LEU A 195 -2.80 -0.77 2.72
CA LEU A 195 -2.48 -0.33 4.05
C LEU A 195 -0.99 -0.04 4.15
N THR A 196 -0.60 1.03 4.83
CA THR A 196 0.79 1.36 5.14
C THR A 196 0.96 1.44 6.64
N GLN A 197 1.85 0.63 7.19
CA GLN A 197 2.19 0.58 8.61
C GLN A 197 3.61 1.10 8.81
N THR A 198 3.83 1.94 9.82
CA THR A 198 5.17 2.35 10.28
C THR A 198 5.84 1.18 11.01
N LEU A 199 7.17 1.05 10.87
CA LEU A 199 7.94 -0.02 11.54
C LEU A 199 8.94 0.53 12.56
N ASN A 200 9.28 1.81 12.50
CA ASN A 200 10.23 2.48 13.39
C ASN A 200 9.81 3.92 13.70
N ALA A 201 8.55 4.13 14.00
CA ALA A 201 8.10 5.40 14.54
C ALA A 201 8.76 5.66 15.91
N PRO A 202 8.93 6.93 16.37
CA PRO A 202 9.45 7.25 17.69
C PRO A 202 8.73 6.48 18.80
N GLU A 203 9.44 6.04 19.83
CA GLU A 203 8.87 5.24 20.93
C GLU A 203 7.68 5.92 21.61
N THR A 204 7.71 7.25 21.69
CA THR A 204 6.65 8.09 22.23
C THR A 204 5.33 7.99 21.47
N VAL A 205 5.38 7.69 20.17
CA VAL A 205 4.21 7.54 19.30
C VAL A 205 3.87 6.06 19.10
N GLY A 206 4.89 5.20 19.01
CA GLY A 206 4.77 3.80 18.67
C GLY A 206 4.42 3.58 17.20
N ASN A 207 4.51 2.34 16.73
CA ASN A 207 4.16 2.00 15.35
C ASN A 207 2.64 2.02 15.14
N TYR A 208 2.18 2.63 14.03
CA TYR A 208 0.78 2.82 13.73
C TYR A 208 0.47 2.65 12.25
N LEU A 209 -0.82 2.57 11.91
CA LEU A 209 -1.32 2.57 10.54
C LEU A 209 -1.21 4.00 9.96
N GLU A 210 -0.14 4.27 9.22
CA GLU A 210 0.15 5.59 8.65
C GLU A 210 -0.83 5.99 7.55
N LYS A 211 -1.30 4.98 6.74
CA LYS A 211 -2.13 5.29 5.58
C LYS A 211 -3.05 4.14 5.20
N VAL A 212 -4.29 4.50 4.91
CA VAL A 212 -5.24 3.66 4.18
C VAL A 212 -5.44 4.27 2.80
N ARG A 213 -5.28 3.47 1.76
CA ARG A 213 -5.43 3.89 0.37
C ARG A 213 -6.41 3.01 -0.35
N SER A 214 -7.36 3.59 -1.06
CA SER A 214 -8.21 2.89 -2.02
C SER A 214 -8.05 3.49 -3.40
N SER A 215 -8.21 2.71 -4.45
CA SER A 215 -8.13 3.19 -5.82
C SER A 215 -9.05 2.41 -6.74
N LEU A 216 -9.66 3.13 -7.66
CA LEU A 216 -10.37 2.62 -8.82
C LEU A 216 -9.67 3.15 -10.06
N GLY A 217 -9.42 2.30 -11.04
CA GLY A 217 -8.74 2.71 -12.25
C GLY A 217 -8.98 1.75 -13.40
N ALA A 218 -8.45 2.14 -14.55
CA ALA A 218 -8.48 1.31 -15.74
C ALA A 218 -7.16 1.44 -16.51
N LYS A 219 -6.60 0.31 -16.92
CA LYS A 219 -5.47 0.22 -17.83
C LYS A 219 -6.00 -0.06 -19.22
N TYR A 220 -5.49 0.66 -20.21
CA TYR A 220 -5.84 0.46 -21.62
C TYR A 220 -4.57 0.21 -22.44
N ALA A 221 -4.51 -0.92 -23.11
CA ALA A 221 -3.45 -1.23 -24.06
C ALA A 221 -3.70 -0.48 -25.37
N LEU A 222 -2.97 0.62 -25.61
CA LEU A 222 -3.03 1.39 -26.84
C LEU A 222 -2.44 0.59 -28.01
N THR A 223 -1.32 -0.07 -27.77
CA THR A 223 -0.62 -0.96 -28.70
C THR A 223 -0.04 -2.17 -27.94
N LYS A 224 0.64 -3.06 -28.66
CA LYS A 224 1.41 -4.15 -28.01
C LYS A 224 2.55 -3.65 -27.10
N ARG A 225 2.96 -2.39 -27.27
CA ARG A 225 4.11 -1.78 -26.57
C ARG A 225 3.73 -0.60 -25.69
N SER A 226 2.56 -0.01 -25.85
CA SER A 226 2.15 1.19 -25.11
C SER A 226 0.83 0.97 -24.42
N SER A 227 0.72 1.55 -23.23
CA SER A 227 -0.47 1.51 -22.38
C SER A 227 -0.73 2.87 -21.75
N LEU A 228 -1.98 3.13 -21.48
CA LEU A 228 -2.45 4.29 -20.72
C LEU A 228 -3.20 3.77 -19.49
N GLU A 229 -2.93 4.35 -18.34
CA GLU A 229 -3.66 4.07 -17.11
C GLU A 229 -4.27 5.38 -16.59
N PHE A 230 -5.54 5.36 -16.30
CA PHE A 230 -6.24 6.43 -15.62
C PHE A 230 -6.82 5.88 -14.32
N TYR A 231 -6.69 6.66 -13.22
CA TYR A 231 -7.22 6.24 -11.92
C TYR A 231 -7.67 7.41 -11.07
N TYR A 232 -8.65 7.10 -10.23
CA TYR A 232 -8.97 7.87 -9.05
C TYR A 232 -8.48 7.09 -7.81
N ARG A 233 -7.91 7.83 -6.86
CA ARG A 233 -7.35 7.28 -5.62
C ARG A 233 -7.74 8.15 -4.44
N PHE A 234 -8.12 7.51 -3.37
CA PHE A 234 -8.34 8.13 -2.08
C PHE A 234 -7.29 7.67 -1.09
N ASP A 235 -6.53 8.60 -0.51
CA ASP A 235 -5.55 8.36 0.54
C ASP A 235 -6.07 9.00 1.83
N TYR A 236 -6.31 8.19 2.86
CA TYR A 236 -6.46 8.66 4.23
C TYR A 236 -5.13 8.47 4.94
N LYS A 237 -4.45 9.58 5.25
CA LYS A 237 -3.11 9.61 5.88
C LYS A 237 -3.25 10.00 7.34
N ILE A 238 -2.45 9.38 8.18
CA ILE A 238 -2.26 9.69 9.58
C ILE A 238 -0.79 10.05 9.76
N SER A 239 -0.48 11.17 10.41
CA SER A 239 0.87 11.57 10.77
C SER A 239 0.84 11.97 12.23
N ASP A 240 1.43 11.15 13.08
CA ASP A 240 1.51 11.40 14.52
C ASP A 240 2.95 11.79 14.86
N GLU A 241 3.13 12.98 15.46
CA GLU A 241 4.43 13.53 15.83
C GLU A 241 4.39 13.98 17.30
N PRO A 242 5.42 13.66 18.12
CA PRO A 242 5.49 14.14 19.48
C PRO A 242 5.85 15.63 19.49
N VAL A 243 5.21 16.40 20.33
CA VAL A 243 5.56 17.79 20.63
C VAL A 243 6.13 17.85 22.04
N PHE A 244 7.30 18.45 22.18
CA PHE A 244 8.04 18.51 23.44
C PHE A 244 7.84 19.87 24.12
N ASP A 245 7.81 19.84 25.45
CA ASP A 245 7.85 21.03 26.30
C ASP A 245 9.29 21.59 26.45
N ASP A 246 9.46 22.67 27.17
CA ASP A 246 10.77 23.30 27.43
C ASP A 246 11.73 22.39 28.22
N PHE A 247 11.22 21.34 28.87
CA PHE A 247 12.00 20.33 29.61
C PHE A 247 12.31 19.08 28.82
N HIS A 248 12.05 19.05 27.49
CA HIS A 248 12.19 17.90 26.61
C HIS A 248 11.32 16.70 27.01
N SER A 249 10.24 16.96 27.75
CA SER A 249 9.18 15.97 27.99
C SER A 249 8.10 16.08 26.91
N VAL A 250 7.46 14.96 26.56
CA VAL A 250 6.39 15.00 25.55
C VAL A 250 5.17 15.69 26.16
N ASP A 251 4.83 16.88 25.64
CA ASP A 251 3.65 17.65 26.06
C ASP A 251 2.38 17.02 25.48
N TYR A 252 2.34 16.86 24.17
CA TYR A 252 1.22 16.18 23.49
C TYR A 252 1.67 15.52 22.17
N ILE A 253 0.79 14.70 21.58
CA ILE A 253 0.99 14.17 20.23
C ILE A 253 0.17 15.02 19.26
N SER A 254 0.86 15.70 18.32
CA SER A 254 0.24 16.32 17.16
C SER A 254 -0.16 15.24 16.17
N SER A 255 -1.46 15.15 15.85
CA SER A 255 -2.02 14.15 14.97
C SER A 255 -2.65 14.81 13.75
N GLU A 256 -1.99 14.74 12.60
CA GLU A 256 -2.53 15.23 11.34
C GLU A 256 -3.29 14.12 10.61
N ARG A 257 -4.51 14.41 10.19
CA ARG A 257 -5.39 13.51 9.42
C ARG A 257 -5.61 14.10 8.04
N GLY A 258 -4.95 13.51 7.04
CA GLY A 258 -5.06 13.96 5.65
C GLY A 258 -6.02 13.10 4.84
N SER A 259 -7.02 13.72 4.21
CA SER A 259 -7.90 13.11 3.20
C SER A 259 -7.51 13.64 1.84
N HIS A 260 -6.85 12.82 1.01
CA HIS A 260 -6.36 13.25 -0.29
C HIS A 260 -7.10 12.53 -1.41
N HIS A 261 -7.75 13.31 -2.27
CA HIS A 261 -8.39 12.86 -3.50
C HIS A 261 -7.41 13.03 -4.65
N ILE A 262 -7.09 11.97 -5.37
CA ILE A 262 -6.00 11.96 -6.34
C ILE A 262 -6.52 11.46 -7.68
N ILE A 263 -6.34 12.24 -8.74
CA ILE A 263 -6.48 11.76 -10.12
C ILE A 263 -5.08 11.50 -10.67
N GLY A 264 -4.92 10.38 -11.37
CA GLY A 264 -3.65 10.01 -11.98
C GLY A 264 -3.78 9.54 -13.40
N LEU A 265 -2.78 9.90 -14.20
CA LEU A 265 -2.58 9.45 -15.55
C LEU A 265 -1.17 8.90 -15.69
N GLU A 266 -1.05 7.67 -16.18
CA GLU A 266 0.23 7.03 -16.43
C GLU A 266 0.29 6.54 -17.87
N TYR A 267 1.37 6.90 -18.56
CA TYR A 267 1.71 6.33 -19.87
C TYR A 267 2.89 5.37 -19.73
N GLY A 268 2.71 4.15 -20.17
CA GLY A 268 3.75 3.12 -20.17
C GLY A 268 4.18 2.74 -21.59
N TYR A 269 5.50 2.63 -21.81
CA TYR A 269 6.08 2.12 -23.04
C TYR A 269 7.03 0.97 -22.76
N LYS A 270 6.88 -0.14 -23.53
CA LYS A 270 7.67 -1.36 -23.40
C LYS A 270 8.40 -1.67 -24.70
N PHE A 271 9.73 -1.92 -24.64
CA PHE A 271 10.58 -2.22 -25.78
C PHE A 271 11.53 -3.41 -25.51
#